data_e86b94cc647fed22f7dcf50c08dba141
#
_entry.id   e86b94cc647fed22f7dcf50c08dba141
#
_cell.length_a   1.000
_cell.length_b   1.000
_cell.length_c   1.000
_cell.angle_alpha   90.00
_cell.angle_beta   90.00
_cell.angle_gamma   90.00
#
_symmetry.space_group_name_H-M   'P 1'
#
loop_
_entity.id
_entity.type
_entity.pdbx_description
1 polymer ?
#
loop_
_entity_poly.entity_id
_entity_poly.type
_entity_poly.pdbx_seq_one_letter_code
_entity_poly.pdbx_strand_id
1 'polypeptide(L)'
;MREPSYLRLLESGELRSRVDRLMEMLGSCRVCPRDCDVDRLNNEVAACYSGLLPIVSAYTPHFGEEPALTGTRGAGNVFLGLCNLRCVYCQNHQISQTFREQRANEVSFERLAEIFLELQRQGCHNINWVSPTHFAPQLVKSLFIAAERGLRLPVVYNTNCYDAVEVLKLLDGVVDIYLPDLKYSDEAAGREYSKVTEYVRHARACLKEMYRQTGPALELDEDGLLKRGLVIRLLVLPNEIGGIADSLRWIRDELSPKVAVSLMAQYFPTNKVGLERYPLISRKIRWTEWLEAVEQMEALGMDEGWMQDFDSASEYYRPDFGDAKMPFKDIQDFQTTE
;
A
#
# COMPACT_ATOMS: atom_id res chain seq x y z
N MET A 1 10.98 9.98 21.45
CA MET A 1 10.50 9.37 20.17
C MET A 1 9.81 8.05 20.51
N ARG A 2 8.64 7.81 19.91
CA ARG A 2 7.97 6.50 20.05
C ARG A 2 8.75 5.44 19.27
N GLU A 3 9.05 4.35 19.92
CA GLU A 3 9.65 3.19 19.26
C GLU A 3 8.61 2.43 18.40
N PRO A 4 9.03 1.79 17.28
CA PRO A 4 8.17 0.94 16.48
C PRO A 4 7.49 -0.13 17.32
N SER A 5 6.21 -0.37 17.07
CA SER A 5 5.37 -1.24 17.92
C SER A 5 5.85 -2.68 17.94
N TYR A 6 6.43 -3.19 16.84
CA TYR A 6 6.94 -4.55 16.72
C TYR A 6 8.09 -4.89 17.69
N LEU A 7 8.79 -3.88 18.23
CA LEU A 7 9.88 -4.10 19.18
C LEU A 7 9.37 -4.68 20.51
N ARG A 8 8.20 -4.23 20.96
CA ARG A 8 7.56 -4.82 22.16
C ARG A 8 7.15 -6.27 21.92
N LEU A 9 6.68 -6.58 20.71
CA LEU A 9 6.34 -7.95 20.32
C LEU A 9 7.60 -8.81 20.21
N LEU A 10 8.73 -8.25 19.79
CA LEU A 10 10.02 -8.93 19.77
C LEU A 10 10.49 -9.28 21.18
N GLU A 11 10.50 -8.30 22.09
CA GLU A 11 10.92 -8.47 23.50
C GLU A 11 10.07 -9.50 24.25
N SER A 12 8.76 -9.53 24.00
CA SER A 12 7.84 -10.49 24.62
C SER A 12 7.88 -11.90 23.99
N GLY A 13 8.55 -12.08 22.84
CA GLY A 13 8.51 -13.30 22.03
C GLY A 13 7.25 -13.46 21.17
N GLU A 14 6.28 -12.54 21.27
CA GLU A 14 5.01 -12.61 20.52
C GLU A 14 5.26 -12.44 19.01
N LEU A 15 6.24 -11.63 18.59
CA LEU A 15 6.54 -11.44 17.16
C LEU A 15 6.90 -12.78 16.50
N ARG A 16 7.63 -13.66 17.19
CA ARG A 16 7.95 -15.01 16.70
C ARG A 16 6.70 -15.84 16.50
N SER A 17 5.80 -15.83 17.47
CA SER A 17 4.51 -16.54 17.38
C SER A 17 3.67 -16.05 16.20
N ARG A 18 3.68 -14.71 15.93
CA ARG A 18 3.00 -14.13 14.76
C ARG A 18 3.61 -14.60 13.44
N VAL A 19 4.95 -14.66 13.36
CA VAL A 19 5.66 -15.22 12.19
C VAL A 19 5.21 -16.65 11.93
N ASP A 20 5.23 -17.51 12.96
CA ASP A 20 4.90 -18.93 12.81
C ASP A 20 3.46 -19.10 12.30
N ARG A 21 2.49 -18.41 12.90
CA ARG A 21 1.08 -18.43 12.48
C ARG A 21 0.87 -17.92 11.05
N LEU A 22 1.52 -16.81 10.69
CA LEU A 22 1.41 -16.24 9.34
C LEU A 22 2.03 -17.16 8.29
N MET A 23 3.18 -17.76 8.59
CA MET A 23 3.84 -18.72 7.69
C MET A 23 3.02 -20.00 7.50
N GLU A 24 2.36 -20.49 8.56
CA GLU A 24 1.46 -21.64 8.48
C GLU A 24 0.29 -21.41 7.51
N MET A 25 -0.23 -20.16 7.42
CA MET A 25 -1.30 -19.83 6.48
C MET A 25 -0.91 -20.03 5.00
N LEU A 26 0.37 -20.15 4.68
CA LEU A 26 0.84 -20.40 3.32
C LEU A 26 0.67 -21.87 2.88
N GLY A 27 0.55 -22.82 3.81
CA GLY A 27 0.32 -24.24 3.50
C GLY A 27 -1.07 -24.52 2.90
N SER A 28 -2.04 -23.61 3.14
CA SER A 28 -3.37 -23.57 2.53
C SER A 28 -3.71 -22.08 2.39
N CYS A 29 -3.23 -21.46 1.30
CA CYS A 29 -3.12 -20.01 1.18
C CYS A 29 -4.44 -19.26 1.28
N ARG A 30 -4.63 -18.54 2.38
CA ARG A 30 -5.79 -17.67 2.69
C ARG A 30 -5.36 -16.27 3.13
N VAL A 31 -4.22 -15.77 2.63
CA VAL A 31 -3.68 -14.46 3.04
C VAL A 31 -4.44 -13.27 2.46
N CYS A 32 -5.32 -13.51 1.50
CA CYS A 32 -6.21 -12.49 0.94
C CYS A 32 -7.57 -13.11 0.54
N PRO A 33 -8.61 -12.30 0.24
CA PRO A 33 -9.96 -12.77 -0.09
C PRO A 33 -10.09 -13.62 -1.36
N ARG A 34 -9.00 -13.86 -2.09
CA ARG A 34 -9.02 -14.83 -3.20
C ARG A 34 -9.11 -16.27 -2.70
N ASP A 35 -8.75 -16.52 -1.47
CA ASP A 35 -8.90 -17.82 -0.78
C ASP A 35 -8.49 -19.01 -1.68
N CYS A 36 -7.25 -18.97 -2.17
CA CYS A 36 -6.80 -19.86 -3.25
C CYS A 36 -6.56 -21.30 -2.81
N ASP A 37 -6.36 -21.54 -1.52
CA ASP A 37 -6.16 -22.87 -0.89
C ASP A 37 -4.98 -23.69 -1.49
N VAL A 38 -3.98 -23.02 -2.08
CA VAL A 38 -2.77 -23.64 -2.62
C VAL A 38 -1.66 -23.70 -1.58
N ASP A 39 -0.80 -24.71 -1.68
CA ASP A 39 0.37 -24.87 -0.80
C ASP A 39 1.57 -24.07 -1.30
N ARG A 40 1.66 -22.80 -0.86
CA ARG A 40 2.77 -21.93 -1.18
C ARG A 40 4.08 -22.32 -0.48
N LEU A 41 4.04 -23.10 0.60
CA LEU A 41 5.25 -23.62 1.23
C LEU A 41 6.01 -24.57 0.28
N ASN A 42 5.26 -25.27 -0.58
CA ASN A 42 5.77 -26.12 -1.66
C ASN A 42 5.81 -25.40 -3.03
N ASN A 43 5.76 -24.06 -3.04
CA ASN A 43 5.79 -23.23 -4.25
C ASN A 43 4.62 -23.44 -5.22
N GLU A 44 3.49 -23.96 -4.78
CA GLU A 44 2.27 -23.88 -5.56
C GLU A 44 1.85 -22.42 -5.71
N VAL A 45 1.34 -22.06 -6.88
CA VAL A 45 0.95 -20.70 -7.23
C VAL A 45 -0.49 -20.65 -7.73
N ALA A 46 -1.16 -19.52 -7.43
CA ALA A 46 -2.52 -19.28 -7.90
C ALA A 46 -2.64 -17.86 -8.47
N ALA A 47 -3.75 -17.18 -8.22
CA ALA A 47 -4.10 -15.90 -8.83
C ALA A 47 -3.02 -14.81 -8.73
N CYS A 48 -2.24 -14.76 -7.65
CA CYS A 48 -1.14 -13.78 -7.50
C CYS A 48 0.21 -14.28 -8.03
N TYR A 49 0.34 -15.52 -8.43
CA TYR A 49 1.57 -16.18 -8.90
C TYR A 49 2.73 -16.19 -7.88
N SER A 50 2.45 -15.99 -6.59
CA SER A 50 3.46 -15.91 -5.53
C SER A 50 3.65 -17.26 -4.86
N GLY A 51 4.91 -17.70 -4.71
CA GLY A 51 5.33 -18.90 -4.01
C GLY A 51 5.76 -18.62 -2.56
N LEU A 52 6.73 -19.39 -2.07
CA LEU A 52 7.27 -19.27 -0.72
C LEU A 52 8.11 -18.01 -0.51
N LEU A 53 8.99 -17.69 -1.43
CA LEU A 53 9.92 -16.57 -1.29
C LEU A 53 9.29 -15.25 -1.73
N PRO A 54 9.61 -14.14 -1.05
CA PRO A 54 9.17 -12.81 -1.47
C PRO A 54 9.88 -12.36 -2.74
N ILE A 55 9.19 -11.57 -3.54
CA ILE A 55 9.71 -10.96 -4.77
C ILE A 55 9.88 -9.46 -4.51
N VAL A 56 11.10 -8.94 -4.66
CA VAL A 56 11.42 -7.52 -4.51
C VAL A 56 11.83 -6.96 -5.88
N SER A 57 10.95 -6.18 -6.49
CA SER A 57 11.20 -5.59 -7.81
C SER A 57 12.12 -4.39 -7.76
N ALA A 58 12.01 -3.58 -6.70
CA ALA A 58 12.88 -2.44 -6.42
C ALA A 58 12.79 -2.05 -4.95
N TYR A 59 13.80 -1.34 -4.44
CA TYR A 59 13.76 -0.68 -3.13
C TYR A 59 14.61 0.60 -3.18
N THR A 60 14.09 1.68 -2.61
CA THR A 60 14.74 2.99 -2.67
C THR A 60 14.13 3.96 -1.66
N PRO A 61 14.86 4.98 -1.17
CA PRO A 61 14.25 6.17 -0.61
C PRO A 61 13.32 6.80 -1.67
N HIS A 62 12.06 7.02 -1.28
CA HIS A 62 11.03 7.56 -2.19
C HIS A 62 10.45 8.85 -1.62
N PHE A 63 10.28 9.87 -2.50
CA PHE A 63 9.90 11.23 -2.12
C PHE A 63 8.50 11.62 -2.61
N GLY A 64 7.75 10.69 -3.18
CA GLY A 64 6.40 10.92 -3.73
C GLY A 64 5.25 10.38 -2.87
N GLU A 65 5.50 9.94 -1.62
CA GLU A 65 4.45 9.59 -0.68
C GLU A 65 3.90 10.86 0.02
N GLU A 66 2.95 10.70 0.92
CA GLU A 66 2.43 11.81 1.74
C GLU A 66 3.57 12.51 2.50
N PRO A 67 3.52 13.85 2.66
CA PRO A 67 4.59 14.64 3.27
C PRO A 67 5.07 14.10 4.63
N ALA A 68 4.13 13.64 5.47
CA ALA A 68 4.45 13.07 6.79
C ALA A 68 5.14 11.69 6.72
N LEU A 69 5.11 11.00 5.59
CA LEU A 69 5.85 9.74 5.36
C LEU A 69 7.20 10.00 4.70
N THR A 70 7.24 10.94 3.78
CA THR A 70 8.41 11.30 2.97
C THR A 70 9.45 12.08 3.77
N GLY A 71 9.03 13.14 4.47
CA GLY A 71 9.92 14.04 5.18
C GLY A 71 11.09 14.51 4.30
N THR A 72 12.25 14.69 4.91
CA THR A 72 13.47 15.19 4.24
C THR A 72 14.37 14.09 3.66
N ARG A 73 14.17 12.83 4.05
CA ARG A 73 15.06 11.70 3.67
C ARG A 73 14.32 10.55 2.97
N GLY A 74 13.05 10.75 2.67
CA GLY A 74 12.21 9.81 1.94
C GLY A 74 11.63 8.67 2.78
N ALA A 75 10.54 8.09 2.26
CA ALA A 75 10.00 6.82 2.71
C ALA A 75 10.87 5.67 2.15
N GLY A 76 11.19 4.68 2.96
CA GLY A 76 11.97 3.51 2.53
C GLY A 76 11.07 2.52 1.77
N ASN A 77 10.79 2.80 0.50
CA ASN A 77 9.89 1.98 -0.28
C ASN A 77 10.51 0.65 -0.70
N VAL A 78 9.77 -0.43 -0.44
CA VAL A 78 10.06 -1.77 -0.93
C VAL A 78 8.93 -2.18 -1.87
N PHE A 79 9.19 -2.11 -3.18
CA PHE A 79 8.23 -2.46 -4.23
C PHE A 79 8.21 -3.97 -4.43
N LEU A 80 7.14 -4.59 -3.98
CA LEU A 80 6.95 -6.03 -4.12
C LEU A 80 6.47 -6.38 -5.52
N GLY A 81 7.05 -7.41 -6.10
CA GLY A 81 6.62 -7.94 -7.38
C GLY A 81 5.29 -8.66 -7.29
N LEU A 82 4.56 -8.68 -8.39
CA LEU A 82 3.22 -9.26 -8.48
C LEU A 82 2.18 -8.49 -7.65
N CYS A 83 0.94 -8.99 -7.64
CA CYS A 83 -0.15 -8.39 -6.86
C CYS A 83 -1.33 -9.38 -6.79
N ASN A 84 -2.13 -9.30 -5.75
CA ASN A 84 -3.39 -10.04 -5.64
C ASN A 84 -4.55 -9.42 -6.45
N LEU A 85 -4.41 -8.17 -6.92
CA LEU A 85 -5.31 -7.52 -7.88
C LEU A 85 -4.76 -7.57 -9.31
N ARG A 86 -5.62 -7.21 -10.29
CA ARG A 86 -5.26 -7.09 -11.72
C ARG A 86 -5.85 -5.80 -12.31
N CYS A 87 -5.59 -4.66 -11.61
CA CYS A 87 -6.11 -3.37 -12.03
C CYS A 87 -5.71 -3.06 -13.47
N VAL A 88 -6.69 -2.74 -14.30
CA VAL A 88 -6.48 -2.48 -15.73
C VAL A 88 -5.72 -1.19 -15.98
N TYR A 89 -5.73 -0.27 -15.01
CA TYR A 89 -5.03 1.01 -14.99
C TYR A 89 -3.81 1.05 -14.05
N CYS A 90 -3.26 -0.10 -13.67
CA CYS A 90 -2.16 -0.16 -12.71
C CYS A 90 -0.93 0.59 -13.24
N GLN A 91 -0.47 1.61 -12.51
CA GLN A 91 0.76 2.34 -12.82
C GLN A 91 1.99 1.44 -12.68
N ASN A 92 1.98 0.55 -11.70
CA ASN A 92 3.06 -0.42 -11.45
C ASN A 92 2.87 -1.74 -12.23
N HIS A 93 2.21 -1.71 -13.40
CA HIS A 93 1.90 -2.94 -14.16
C HIS A 93 3.14 -3.72 -14.58
N GLN A 94 4.27 -3.05 -14.82
CA GLN A 94 5.55 -3.67 -15.18
C GLN A 94 6.01 -4.69 -14.12
N ILE A 95 5.75 -4.44 -12.83
CA ILE A 95 6.13 -5.33 -11.75
C ILE A 95 4.96 -6.15 -11.18
N SER A 96 3.72 -5.64 -11.27
CA SER A 96 2.56 -6.30 -10.67
C SER A 96 1.89 -7.34 -11.56
N GLN A 97 2.14 -7.32 -12.88
CA GLN A 97 1.42 -8.17 -13.85
C GLN A 97 2.32 -8.96 -14.81
N THR A 98 3.64 -8.89 -14.71
CA THR A 98 4.63 -9.60 -15.53
C THR A 98 5.26 -10.78 -14.76
N PHE A 99 4.44 -11.77 -14.42
CA PHE A 99 4.79 -12.81 -13.45
C PHE A 99 6.04 -13.65 -13.81
N ARG A 100 6.32 -13.89 -15.10
CA ARG A 100 7.50 -14.68 -15.51
C ARG A 100 8.79 -13.93 -15.24
N GLU A 101 8.83 -12.64 -15.55
CA GLU A 101 9.98 -11.77 -15.38
C GLU A 101 10.25 -11.52 -13.89
N GLN A 102 9.18 -11.34 -13.11
CA GLN A 102 9.30 -11.04 -11.68
C GLN A 102 9.87 -12.21 -10.85
N ARG A 103 9.75 -13.44 -11.28
CA ARG A 103 10.37 -14.58 -10.58
C ARG A 103 11.89 -14.49 -10.44
N ALA A 104 12.55 -13.79 -11.31
CA ALA A 104 14.00 -13.53 -11.22
C ALA A 104 14.37 -12.63 -10.02
N ASN A 105 13.39 -11.92 -9.44
CA ASN A 105 13.54 -11.02 -8.31
C ASN A 105 13.17 -11.67 -6.97
N GLU A 106 13.04 -12.99 -6.91
CA GLU A 106 12.87 -13.71 -5.64
C GLU A 106 14.12 -13.54 -4.77
N VAL A 107 13.90 -13.24 -3.49
CA VAL A 107 14.98 -13.06 -2.50
C VAL A 107 14.72 -13.92 -1.27
N SER A 108 15.79 -14.26 -0.52
CA SER A 108 15.63 -14.93 0.76
C SER A 108 15.05 -13.97 1.82
N PHE A 109 14.54 -14.53 2.93
CA PHE A 109 14.05 -13.72 4.06
C PHE A 109 15.16 -12.87 4.66
N GLU A 110 16.40 -13.41 4.72
CA GLU A 110 17.59 -12.71 5.20
C GLU A 110 17.97 -11.55 4.28
N ARG A 111 17.84 -11.73 2.94
CA ARG A 111 18.12 -10.66 1.98
C ARG A 111 17.08 -9.54 2.09
N LEU A 112 15.80 -9.89 2.25
CA LEU A 112 14.75 -8.89 2.48
C LEU A 112 14.95 -8.14 3.80
N ALA A 113 15.37 -8.84 4.85
CA ALA A 113 15.74 -8.20 6.13
C ALA A 113 16.91 -7.24 5.97
N GLU A 114 17.92 -7.61 5.17
CA GLU A 114 19.07 -6.73 4.87
C GLU A 114 18.64 -5.49 4.08
N ILE A 115 17.69 -5.62 3.13
CA ILE A 115 17.11 -4.48 2.41
C ILE A 115 16.49 -3.47 3.39
N PHE A 116 15.75 -3.92 4.40
CA PHE A 116 15.19 -3.02 5.42
C PHE A 116 16.28 -2.27 6.20
N LEU A 117 17.36 -2.97 6.54
CA LEU A 117 18.51 -2.36 7.23
C LEU A 117 19.31 -1.40 6.31
N GLU A 118 19.40 -1.70 5.01
CA GLU A 118 20.00 -0.80 4.03
C GLU A 118 19.23 0.52 3.94
N LEU A 119 17.90 0.48 3.84
CA LEU A 119 17.03 1.67 3.84
C LEU A 119 17.17 2.47 5.14
N GLN A 120 17.27 1.80 6.30
CA GLN A 120 17.56 2.46 7.57
C GLN A 120 18.92 3.16 7.54
N ARG A 121 19.98 2.52 7.04
CA ARG A 121 21.31 3.14 6.93
C ARG A 121 21.35 4.33 5.96
N GLN A 122 20.49 4.31 4.93
CA GLN A 122 20.29 5.46 4.03
C GLN A 122 19.54 6.62 4.69
N GLY A 123 18.98 6.39 5.90
CA GLY A 123 18.33 7.41 6.69
C GLY A 123 16.84 7.58 6.42
N CYS A 124 16.20 6.66 5.69
CA CYS A 124 14.76 6.69 5.48
C CYS A 124 13.97 6.83 6.79
N HIS A 125 12.80 7.44 6.74
CA HIS A 125 11.97 7.70 7.92
C HIS A 125 11.11 6.50 8.35
N ASN A 126 10.88 5.55 7.45
CA ASN A 126 10.07 4.36 7.66
C ASN A 126 10.50 3.24 6.70
N ILE A 127 9.93 2.05 6.87
CA ILE A 127 9.96 0.96 5.88
C ILE A 127 8.55 0.82 5.30
N ASN A 128 8.38 1.21 4.05
CA ASN A 128 7.11 1.21 3.35
C ASN A 128 6.97 -0.02 2.44
N TRP A 129 6.12 -0.96 2.84
CA TRP A 129 5.82 -2.16 2.06
C TRP A 129 4.76 -1.83 1.01
N VAL A 130 5.16 -1.70 -0.24
CA VAL A 130 4.26 -1.37 -1.35
C VAL A 130 3.62 -2.61 -1.95
N SER A 131 2.29 -2.69 -1.89
CA SER A 131 1.47 -3.85 -2.28
C SER A 131 1.78 -5.14 -1.48
N PRO A 132 1.75 -5.12 -0.14
CA PRO A 132 2.25 -6.18 0.71
C PRO A 132 1.35 -7.40 0.85
N THR A 133 0.05 -7.28 0.56
CA THR A 133 -1.01 -8.24 0.90
C THR A 133 -0.60 -9.70 0.67
N HIS A 134 -0.10 -10.02 -0.53
CA HIS A 134 0.21 -11.38 -0.94
C HIS A 134 1.55 -11.92 -0.39
N PHE A 135 2.35 -11.04 0.22
CA PHE A 135 3.61 -11.37 0.89
C PHE A 135 3.63 -11.01 2.38
N ALA A 136 2.49 -10.69 2.99
CA ALA A 136 2.43 -10.31 4.40
C ALA A 136 3.14 -11.32 5.35
N PRO A 137 2.98 -12.64 5.22
CA PRO A 137 3.72 -13.62 6.03
C PRO A 137 5.24 -13.50 5.89
N GLN A 138 5.72 -13.38 4.65
CA GLN A 138 7.15 -13.29 4.33
C GLN A 138 7.75 -11.97 4.84
N LEU A 139 7.01 -10.87 4.72
CA LEU A 139 7.41 -9.55 5.21
C LEU A 139 7.58 -9.54 6.72
N VAL A 140 6.64 -10.12 7.47
CA VAL A 140 6.73 -10.20 8.94
C VAL A 140 7.88 -11.11 9.37
N LYS A 141 8.12 -12.20 8.65
CA LYS A 141 9.29 -13.07 8.90
C LYS A 141 10.62 -12.32 8.69
N SER A 142 10.72 -11.55 7.61
CA SER A 142 11.91 -10.75 7.32
C SER A 142 12.05 -9.57 8.28
N LEU A 143 10.94 -8.97 8.72
CA LEU A 143 10.92 -7.94 9.76
C LEU A 143 11.46 -8.49 11.08
N PHE A 144 11.05 -9.69 11.48
CA PHE A 144 11.56 -10.35 12.69
C PHE A 144 13.10 -10.46 12.65
N ILE A 145 13.66 -10.95 11.54
CA ILE A 145 15.11 -11.07 11.34
C ILE A 145 15.79 -9.68 11.39
N ALA A 146 15.21 -8.68 10.73
CA ALA A 146 15.77 -7.32 10.72
C ALA A 146 15.71 -6.67 12.12
N ALA A 147 14.64 -6.89 12.87
CA ALA A 147 14.47 -6.35 14.21
C ALA A 147 15.50 -6.91 15.19
N GLU A 148 15.82 -8.22 15.12
CA GLU A 148 16.91 -8.85 15.86
C GLU A 148 18.28 -8.25 15.51
N ARG A 149 18.44 -7.76 14.27
CA ARG A 149 19.67 -7.13 13.76
C ARG A 149 19.71 -5.59 13.93
N GLY A 150 18.73 -5.01 14.62
CA GLY A 150 18.73 -3.59 14.98
C GLY A 150 17.91 -2.68 14.08
N LEU A 151 16.94 -3.17 13.34
CA LEU A 151 15.94 -2.31 12.68
C LEU A 151 15.11 -1.56 13.74
N ARG A 152 14.93 -0.24 13.54
CA ARG A 152 14.25 0.69 14.47
C ARG A 152 13.31 1.66 13.75
N LEU A 153 13.00 1.43 12.49
CA LEU A 153 12.07 2.27 11.72
C LEU A 153 10.64 1.75 11.83
N PRO A 154 9.63 2.63 11.87
CA PRO A 154 8.23 2.22 11.81
C PRO A 154 7.91 1.55 10.46
N VAL A 155 6.95 0.63 10.48
CA VAL A 155 6.48 -0.09 9.28
C VAL A 155 5.22 0.55 8.75
N VAL A 156 5.22 0.86 7.44
CA VAL A 156 4.06 1.29 6.67
C VAL A 156 3.54 0.13 5.84
N TYR A 157 2.24 -0.15 5.94
CA TYR A 157 1.53 -1.16 5.17
C TYR A 157 0.70 -0.50 4.07
N ASN A 158 1.31 -0.31 2.90
CA ASN A 158 0.73 0.38 1.74
C ASN A 158 -0.01 -0.63 0.87
N THR A 159 -1.29 -0.83 1.14
CA THR A 159 -2.09 -1.91 0.59
C THR A 159 -3.19 -1.44 -0.35
N ASN A 160 -3.60 -2.33 -1.27
CA ASN A 160 -4.76 -2.15 -2.12
C ASN A 160 -6.10 -2.45 -1.40
N CYS A 161 -6.08 -2.68 -0.11
CA CYS A 161 -7.23 -2.91 0.76
C CYS A 161 -8.05 -4.19 0.42
N TYR A 162 -7.42 -5.18 -0.24
CA TYR A 162 -8.02 -6.50 -0.50
C TYR A 162 -7.26 -7.58 0.28
N ASP A 163 -7.26 -7.42 1.61
CA ASP A 163 -6.56 -8.24 2.58
C ASP A 163 -7.52 -9.19 3.30
N ALA A 164 -7.02 -10.29 3.85
CA ALA A 164 -7.78 -11.10 4.78
C ALA A 164 -7.73 -10.43 6.18
N VAL A 165 -8.89 -10.22 6.80
CA VAL A 165 -8.99 -9.61 8.15
C VAL A 165 -8.19 -10.41 9.19
N GLU A 166 -8.14 -11.73 9.05
CA GLU A 166 -7.36 -12.60 9.96
C GLU A 166 -5.84 -12.34 9.86
N VAL A 167 -5.35 -11.98 8.67
CA VAL A 167 -3.95 -11.53 8.51
C VAL A 167 -3.77 -10.18 9.19
N LEU A 168 -4.67 -9.22 8.95
CA LEU A 168 -4.59 -7.90 9.58
C LEU A 168 -4.59 -7.97 11.12
N LYS A 169 -5.37 -8.87 11.71
CA LYS A 169 -5.35 -9.11 13.17
C LYS A 169 -3.98 -9.59 13.66
N LEU A 170 -3.26 -10.38 12.85
CA LEU A 170 -1.90 -10.80 13.17
C LEU A 170 -0.86 -9.69 12.98
N LEU A 171 -1.20 -8.65 12.22
CA LEU A 171 -0.38 -7.45 12.02
C LEU A 171 -0.56 -6.39 13.13
N ASP A 172 -1.50 -6.57 14.06
CA ASP A 172 -1.72 -5.65 15.18
C ASP A 172 -0.45 -5.55 16.06
N GLY A 173 0.12 -4.36 16.14
CA GLY A 173 1.39 -4.11 16.81
C GLY A 173 2.64 -4.51 16.00
N VAL A 174 2.48 -5.08 14.80
CA VAL A 174 3.57 -5.31 13.83
C VAL A 174 3.70 -4.11 12.90
N VAL A 175 2.58 -3.61 12.40
CA VAL A 175 2.47 -2.44 11.54
C VAL A 175 2.15 -1.21 12.40
N ASP A 176 2.84 -0.11 12.14
CA ASP A 176 2.62 1.16 12.81
C ASP A 176 1.68 2.07 12.02
N ILE A 177 1.80 2.06 10.69
CA ILE A 177 1.08 2.95 9.79
C ILE A 177 0.38 2.13 8.72
N TYR A 178 -0.94 2.29 8.63
CA TYR A 178 -1.72 1.73 7.54
C TYR A 178 -1.98 2.79 6.47
N LEU A 179 -1.72 2.43 5.21
CA LEU A 179 -1.88 3.29 4.04
C LEU A 179 -2.71 2.55 2.96
N PRO A 180 -3.99 2.27 3.23
CA PRO A 180 -4.86 1.54 2.31
C PRO A 180 -5.43 2.40 1.20
N ASP A 181 -5.44 1.88 -0.02
CA ASP A 181 -6.23 2.44 -1.13
C ASP A 181 -7.68 1.92 -1.07
N LEU A 182 -8.66 2.76 -0.78
CA LEU A 182 -10.06 2.44 -1.01
C LEU A 182 -10.42 2.82 -2.46
N LYS A 183 -10.37 1.84 -3.36
CA LYS A 183 -10.40 2.10 -4.81
C LYS A 183 -11.80 2.34 -5.37
N TYR A 184 -12.84 1.76 -4.76
CA TYR A 184 -14.22 1.79 -5.25
C TYR A 184 -15.21 1.76 -4.12
N SER A 185 -16.38 2.38 -4.34
CA SER A 185 -17.58 2.24 -3.51
C SER A 185 -18.60 1.24 -4.09
N ASP A 186 -18.37 0.76 -5.33
CA ASP A 186 -19.25 -0.18 -6.05
C ASP A 186 -18.54 -1.49 -6.41
N GLU A 187 -19.23 -2.61 -6.21
CA GLU A 187 -18.73 -3.96 -6.49
C GLU A 187 -18.55 -4.23 -7.98
N ALA A 188 -19.34 -3.61 -8.85
CA ALA A 188 -19.20 -3.76 -10.29
C ALA A 188 -17.88 -3.14 -10.78
N ALA A 189 -17.49 -1.99 -10.22
CA ALA A 189 -16.21 -1.35 -10.50
C ALA A 189 -15.02 -2.23 -10.07
N GLY A 190 -15.10 -2.88 -8.91
CA GLY A 190 -14.07 -3.83 -8.45
C GLY A 190 -13.89 -5.02 -9.42
N ARG A 191 -14.99 -5.58 -9.90
CA ARG A 191 -14.98 -6.67 -10.90
C ARG A 191 -14.44 -6.20 -12.24
N GLU A 192 -14.91 -5.05 -12.73
CA GLU A 192 -14.57 -4.53 -14.05
C GLU A 192 -13.11 -4.04 -14.11
N TYR A 193 -12.67 -3.26 -13.15
CA TYR A 193 -11.39 -2.55 -13.24
C TYR A 193 -10.25 -3.19 -12.44
N SER A 194 -10.54 -3.97 -11.39
CA SER A 194 -9.50 -4.66 -10.59
C SER A 194 -9.53 -6.18 -10.67
N LYS A 195 -10.53 -6.75 -11.36
CA LYS A 195 -10.69 -8.19 -11.59
C LYS A 195 -10.80 -9.01 -10.30
N VAL A 196 -11.56 -8.48 -9.33
CA VAL A 196 -11.88 -9.14 -8.06
C VAL A 196 -13.36 -9.00 -7.74
N THR A 197 -13.88 -9.96 -6.99
CA THR A 197 -15.25 -9.96 -6.47
C THR A 197 -15.30 -9.41 -5.07
N GLU A 198 -16.45 -8.84 -4.67
CA GLU A 198 -16.73 -8.38 -3.31
C GLU A 198 -15.65 -7.41 -2.77
N TYR A 199 -15.07 -6.59 -3.65
CA TYR A 199 -14.00 -5.66 -3.27
C TYR A 199 -14.43 -4.74 -2.14
N VAL A 200 -15.60 -4.12 -2.27
CA VAL A 200 -16.10 -3.11 -1.29
C VAL A 200 -16.33 -3.75 0.06
N ARG A 201 -16.94 -4.95 0.08
CA ARG A 201 -17.16 -5.70 1.33
C ARG A 201 -15.84 -5.97 2.06
N HIS A 202 -14.84 -6.49 1.34
CA HIS A 202 -13.53 -6.82 1.91
C HIS A 202 -12.77 -5.55 2.32
N ALA A 203 -12.73 -4.52 1.46
CA ALA A 203 -12.05 -3.28 1.76
C ALA A 203 -12.61 -2.59 3.02
N ARG A 204 -13.94 -2.52 3.16
CA ARG A 204 -14.58 -1.96 4.34
C ARG A 204 -14.27 -2.77 5.61
N ALA A 205 -14.22 -4.10 5.52
CA ALA A 205 -13.82 -4.94 6.66
C ALA A 205 -12.36 -4.73 7.05
N CYS A 206 -11.45 -4.59 6.07
CA CYS A 206 -10.05 -4.24 6.30
C CYS A 206 -9.90 -2.89 7.00
N LEU A 207 -10.58 -1.87 6.50
CA LEU A 207 -10.51 -0.51 7.06
C LEU A 207 -11.04 -0.47 8.50
N LYS A 208 -12.12 -1.19 8.82
CA LYS A 208 -12.61 -1.33 10.20
C LYS A 208 -11.56 -1.95 11.12
N GLU A 209 -10.86 -2.99 10.66
CA GLU A 209 -9.81 -3.63 11.47
C GLU A 209 -8.58 -2.72 11.63
N MET A 210 -8.13 -2.05 10.57
CA MET A 210 -7.02 -1.09 10.62
C MET A 210 -7.35 0.07 11.56
N TYR A 211 -8.58 0.61 11.48
CA TYR A 211 -9.07 1.65 12.38
C TYR A 211 -9.13 1.17 13.84
N ARG A 212 -9.58 -0.06 14.09
CA ARG A 212 -9.55 -0.64 15.44
C ARG A 212 -8.14 -0.64 16.04
N GLN A 213 -7.13 -0.91 15.22
CA GLN A 213 -5.73 -1.00 15.66
C GLN A 213 -5.10 0.36 15.91
N THR A 214 -5.37 1.35 15.07
CA THR A 214 -4.69 2.65 15.10
C THR A 214 -5.50 3.77 15.77
N GLY A 215 -6.84 3.67 15.74
CA GLY A 215 -7.74 4.76 16.10
C GLY A 215 -7.83 5.84 15.00
N PRO A 216 -8.50 6.96 15.29
CA PRO A 216 -8.74 8.02 14.31
C PRO A 216 -7.58 9.00 14.15
N ALA A 217 -6.70 9.13 15.14
CA ALA A 217 -5.69 10.17 15.17
C ALA A 217 -4.37 9.71 14.58
N LEU A 218 -3.70 10.60 13.86
CA LEU A 218 -2.31 10.44 13.46
C LEU A 218 -1.38 10.80 14.63
N GLU A 219 -0.39 9.96 14.90
CA GLU A 219 0.67 10.25 15.86
C GLU A 219 1.90 10.72 15.07
N LEU A 220 2.18 12.02 15.12
CA LEU A 220 3.34 12.65 14.50
C LEU A 220 4.46 12.87 15.53
N ASP A 221 5.71 12.86 15.09
CA ASP A 221 6.83 13.32 15.92
C ASP A 221 7.02 14.85 15.82
N GLU A 222 8.08 15.37 16.49
CA GLU A 222 8.40 16.80 16.54
C GLU A 222 8.74 17.40 15.17
N ASP A 223 9.19 16.56 14.23
CA ASP A 223 9.50 16.93 12.84
C ASP A 223 8.29 16.81 11.91
N GLY A 224 7.11 16.46 12.43
CA GLY A 224 5.87 16.24 11.66
C GLY A 224 5.84 14.90 10.92
N LEU A 225 6.73 13.96 11.24
CA LEU A 225 6.77 12.65 10.61
C LEU A 225 5.78 11.68 11.27
N LEU A 226 5.05 10.95 10.46
CA LEU A 226 4.06 9.98 10.92
C LEU A 226 4.74 8.77 11.56
N LYS A 227 4.36 8.48 12.80
CA LYS A 227 4.84 7.33 13.57
C LYS A 227 3.79 6.26 13.76
N ARG A 228 2.51 6.63 13.75
CA ARG A 228 1.40 5.69 13.83
C ARG A 228 0.12 6.31 13.29
N GLY A 229 -0.71 5.52 12.63
CA GLY A 229 -2.03 5.97 12.19
C GLY A 229 -2.58 5.23 11.01
N LEU A 230 -3.75 5.69 10.56
CA LEU A 230 -4.44 5.23 9.37
C LEU A 230 -4.62 6.41 8.43
N VAL A 231 -4.13 6.29 7.19
CA VAL A 231 -4.34 7.27 6.11
C VAL A 231 -5.01 6.54 4.95
N ILE A 232 -6.27 6.85 4.69
CA ILE A 232 -7.03 6.20 3.61
C ILE A 232 -6.81 6.97 2.32
N ARG A 233 -6.30 6.30 1.30
CA ARG A 233 -6.09 6.87 -0.03
C ARG A 233 -7.31 6.71 -0.91
N LEU A 234 -7.73 7.80 -1.54
CA LEU A 234 -8.81 7.86 -2.51
C LEU A 234 -8.29 8.43 -3.81
N LEU A 235 -8.18 7.59 -4.86
CA LEU A 235 -7.79 8.03 -6.19
C LEU A 235 -9.03 8.46 -6.97
N VAL A 236 -9.10 9.73 -7.36
CA VAL A 236 -10.17 10.23 -8.23
C VAL A 236 -10.01 9.61 -9.62
N LEU A 237 -11.02 8.88 -10.06
CA LEU A 237 -11.09 8.28 -11.39
C LEU A 237 -12.09 9.06 -12.26
N PRO A 238 -11.86 9.11 -13.59
CA PRO A 238 -12.82 9.72 -14.50
C PRO A 238 -14.22 9.11 -14.36
N ASN A 239 -15.25 9.94 -14.60
CA ASN A 239 -16.66 9.53 -14.59
C ASN A 239 -17.12 8.89 -13.28
N GLU A 240 -16.58 9.36 -12.17
CA GLU A 240 -16.92 8.91 -10.79
C GLU A 240 -16.76 7.40 -10.55
N ILE A 241 -15.98 6.70 -11.37
CA ILE A 241 -15.79 5.23 -11.26
C ILE A 241 -15.27 4.80 -9.88
N GLY A 242 -14.51 5.66 -9.19
CA GLY A 242 -14.03 5.41 -7.82
C GLY A 242 -15.12 5.53 -6.77
N GLY A 243 -16.19 6.30 -7.04
CA GLY A 243 -17.28 6.56 -6.09
C GLY A 243 -16.79 7.30 -4.84
N ILE A 244 -16.09 8.43 -5.04
CA ILE A 244 -15.44 9.19 -3.96
C ILE A 244 -16.46 9.65 -2.91
N ALA A 245 -17.59 10.23 -3.33
CA ALA A 245 -18.62 10.73 -2.43
C ALA A 245 -19.18 9.64 -1.49
N ASP A 246 -19.42 8.43 -2.01
CA ASP A 246 -19.93 7.30 -1.23
C ASP A 246 -18.84 6.73 -0.31
N SER A 247 -17.59 6.71 -0.76
CA SER A 247 -16.45 6.29 0.06
C SER A 247 -16.23 7.24 1.23
N LEU A 248 -16.24 8.55 1.01
CA LEU A 248 -16.10 9.58 2.06
C LEU A 248 -17.24 9.51 3.08
N ARG A 249 -18.49 9.40 2.61
CA ARG A 249 -19.65 9.22 3.52
C ARG A 249 -19.50 7.98 4.38
N TRP A 250 -19.10 6.86 3.78
CA TRP A 250 -18.88 5.61 4.52
C TRP A 250 -17.75 5.74 5.54
N ILE A 251 -16.62 6.40 5.21
CA ILE A 251 -15.51 6.64 6.15
C ILE A 251 -15.99 7.47 7.33
N ARG A 252 -16.68 8.59 7.07
CA ARG A 252 -17.22 9.45 8.12
C ARG A 252 -18.18 8.71 9.06
N ASP A 253 -19.12 7.95 8.50
CA ASP A 253 -20.24 7.36 9.25
C ASP A 253 -19.84 6.08 9.98
N GLU A 254 -18.98 5.26 9.39
CA GLU A 254 -18.62 3.93 9.90
C GLU A 254 -17.27 3.88 10.63
N LEU A 255 -16.43 4.87 10.43
CA LEU A 255 -15.15 5.00 11.13
C LEU A 255 -15.12 6.30 11.95
N SER A 256 -14.76 7.42 11.34
CA SER A 256 -14.76 8.73 11.99
C SER A 256 -14.52 9.85 10.97
N PRO A 257 -15.10 11.06 11.15
CA PRO A 257 -14.71 12.23 10.36
C PRO A 257 -13.24 12.68 10.60
N LYS A 258 -12.58 12.18 11.65
CA LYS A 258 -11.19 12.49 11.99
C LYS A 258 -10.17 11.50 11.38
N VAL A 259 -10.62 10.55 10.60
CA VAL A 259 -9.68 9.67 9.87
C VAL A 259 -9.04 10.47 8.76
N ALA A 260 -7.70 10.41 8.68
CA ALA A 260 -6.96 11.09 7.63
C ALA A 260 -7.24 10.47 6.26
N VAL A 261 -7.55 11.33 5.30
CA VAL A 261 -7.76 10.96 3.89
C VAL A 261 -6.69 11.60 3.02
N SER A 262 -6.08 10.80 2.15
CA SER A 262 -5.22 11.30 1.08
C SER A 262 -6.00 11.25 -0.24
N LEU A 263 -6.50 12.41 -0.69
CA LEU A 263 -7.21 12.55 -1.95
C LEU A 263 -6.22 12.75 -3.08
N MET A 264 -6.24 11.84 -4.07
CA MET A 264 -5.21 11.79 -5.11
C MET A 264 -5.76 12.16 -6.49
N ALA A 265 -5.08 13.08 -7.18
CA ALA A 265 -5.38 13.53 -8.56
C ALA A 265 -4.53 12.82 -9.62
N GLN A 266 -3.59 11.97 -9.23
CA GLN A 266 -2.52 11.41 -10.09
C GLN A 266 -2.99 10.36 -11.11
N TYR A 267 -4.30 10.17 -11.32
CA TYR A 267 -4.77 9.18 -12.28
C TYR A 267 -4.27 9.47 -13.71
N PHE A 268 -3.66 8.43 -14.30
CA PHE A 268 -3.23 8.44 -15.69
C PHE A 268 -3.67 7.16 -16.40
N PRO A 269 -4.30 7.24 -17.60
CA PRO A 269 -4.67 6.05 -18.36
C PRO A 269 -3.40 5.31 -18.85
N THR A 270 -3.22 4.07 -18.39
CA THR A 270 -2.03 3.27 -18.69
C THR A 270 -2.39 1.78 -18.68
N ASN A 271 -1.44 0.90 -18.92
CA ASN A 271 -1.56 -0.55 -18.94
C ASN A 271 -2.57 -1.02 -20.01
N LYS A 272 -3.75 -1.50 -19.60
CA LYS A 272 -4.80 -2.05 -20.49
C LYS A 272 -5.86 -1.02 -20.87
N VAL A 273 -5.72 0.20 -20.38
CA VAL A 273 -6.69 1.27 -20.60
C VAL A 273 -6.53 1.84 -22.00
N GLY A 274 -7.64 1.92 -22.74
CA GLY A 274 -7.73 2.54 -24.06
C GLY A 274 -9.19 2.75 -24.47
N LEU A 275 -9.40 3.56 -25.48
CA LEU A 275 -10.75 3.96 -25.95
C LEU A 275 -11.63 2.76 -26.31
N GLU A 276 -11.06 1.71 -26.90
CA GLU A 276 -11.84 0.53 -27.33
C GLU A 276 -12.23 -0.39 -26.16
N ARG A 277 -11.39 -0.46 -25.12
CA ARG A 277 -11.55 -1.50 -24.09
C ARG A 277 -12.10 -0.97 -22.77
N TYR A 278 -11.68 0.24 -22.36
CA TYR A 278 -12.12 0.88 -21.11
C TYR A 278 -12.37 2.38 -21.35
N PRO A 279 -13.36 2.74 -22.17
CA PRO A 279 -13.58 4.13 -22.62
C PRO A 279 -13.85 5.09 -21.47
N LEU A 280 -14.50 4.63 -20.40
CA LEU A 280 -14.87 5.50 -19.28
C LEU A 280 -13.64 6.00 -18.48
N ILE A 281 -12.53 5.30 -18.53
CA ILE A 281 -11.29 5.68 -17.82
C ILE A 281 -10.12 5.90 -18.78
N SER A 282 -10.39 6.13 -20.08
CA SER A 282 -9.35 6.30 -21.11
C SER A 282 -8.76 7.72 -21.21
N ARG A 283 -9.05 8.58 -20.25
CA ARG A 283 -8.55 9.96 -20.14
C ARG A 283 -8.12 10.28 -18.71
N LYS A 284 -7.36 11.35 -18.53
CA LYS A 284 -7.14 11.95 -17.21
C LYS A 284 -8.44 12.49 -16.63
N ILE A 285 -8.48 12.73 -15.34
CA ILE A 285 -9.60 13.42 -14.68
C ILE A 285 -9.73 14.84 -15.21
N ARG A 286 -10.94 15.39 -15.18
CA ARG A 286 -11.24 16.79 -15.47
C ARG A 286 -11.15 17.61 -14.18
N TRP A 287 -10.94 18.91 -14.33
CA TRP A 287 -10.98 19.83 -13.19
C TRP A 287 -12.30 19.77 -12.42
N THR A 288 -13.42 19.64 -13.11
CA THR A 288 -14.74 19.51 -12.47
C THR A 288 -14.86 18.25 -11.62
N GLU A 289 -14.33 17.11 -12.07
CA GLU A 289 -14.32 15.84 -11.31
C GLU A 289 -13.42 15.93 -10.06
N TRP A 290 -12.33 16.67 -10.16
CA TRP A 290 -11.47 16.95 -9.02
C TRP A 290 -12.15 17.89 -8.02
N LEU A 291 -12.71 19.01 -8.50
CA LEU A 291 -13.39 19.99 -7.66
C LEU A 291 -14.57 19.36 -6.92
N GLU A 292 -15.38 18.55 -7.59
CA GLU A 292 -16.49 17.80 -6.98
C GLU A 292 -16.01 16.90 -5.83
N ALA A 293 -14.88 16.20 -6.01
CA ALA A 293 -14.30 15.35 -4.97
C ALA A 293 -13.83 16.16 -3.74
N VAL A 294 -13.21 17.32 -3.98
CA VAL A 294 -12.77 18.24 -2.92
C VAL A 294 -13.98 18.82 -2.16
N GLU A 295 -14.98 19.34 -2.89
CA GLU A 295 -16.21 19.89 -2.32
C GLU A 295 -16.97 18.84 -1.45
N GLN A 296 -16.98 17.58 -1.90
CA GLN A 296 -17.58 16.49 -1.13
C GLN A 296 -16.81 16.24 0.19
N MET A 297 -15.48 16.26 0.17
CA MET A 297 -14.65 16.09 1.35
C MET A 297 -14.87 17.22 2.36
N GLU A 298 -14.86 18.48 1.88
CA GLU A 298 -15.12 19.66 2.70
C GLU A 298 -16.55 19.67 3.29
N ALA A 299 -17.56 19.37 2.47
CA ALA A 299 -18.97 19.33 2.92
C ALA A 299 -19.22 18.27 4.01
N LEU A 300 -18.39 17.24 4.08
CA LEU A 300 -18.46 16.20 5.11
C LEU A 300 -17.63 16.53 6.36
N GLY A 301 -16.93 17.67 6.38
CA GLY A 301 -16.05 18.08 7.48
C GLY A 301 -14.89 17.12 7.71
N MET A 302 -14.33 16.55 6.63
CA MET A 302 -13.19 15.65 6.67
C MET A 302 -11.91 16.44 6.37
N ASP A 303 -11.41 17.16 7.37
CA ASP A 303 -10.32 18.13 7.22
C ASP A 303 -8.92 17.53 7.51
N GLU A 304 -8.86 16.27 7.93
CA GLU A 304 -7.59 15.60 8.27
C GLU A 304 -7.01 14.88 7.04
N GLY A 305 -5.74 15.11 6.77
CA GLY A 305 -4.99 14.41 5.71
C GLY A 305 -4.38 15.32 4.67
N TRP A 306 -4.37 14.86 3.42
CA TRP A 306 -3.67 15.55 2.32
C TRP A 306 -4.51 15.52 1.03
N MET A 307 -4.32 16.54 0.21
CA MET A 307 -4.83 16.59 -1.16
C MET A 307 -3.66 16.85 -2.10
N GLN A 308 -3.60 16.08 -3.18
CA GLN A 308 -2.63 16.35 -4.26
C GLN A 308 -3.07 17.57 -5.09
N ASP A 309 -2.10 18.24 -5.71
CA ASP A 309 -2.40 19.23 -6.73
C ASP A 309 -3.06 18.55 -7.94
N PHE A 310 -4.01 19.25 -8.58
CA PHE A 310 -4.71 18.73 -9.77
C PHE A 310 -3.75 18.28 -10.88
N ASP A 311 -2.64 19.00 -11.06
CA ASP A 311 -1.63 18.72 -12.09
C ASP A 311 -0.75 17.48 -11.77
N SER A 312 -0.96 16.82 -10.62
CA SER A 312 -0.26 15.59 -10.22
C SER A 312 -0.45 14.41 -11.19
N ALA A 313 -1.44 14.47 -12.11
CA ALA A 313 -1.59 13.49 -13.20
C ALA A 313 -0.50 13.65 -14.29
N SER A 314 0.75 13.80 -13.86
CA SER A 314 1.95 13.96 -14.69
C SER A 314 2.69 12.63 -14.86
N GLU A 315 3.72 12.62 -15.70
CA GLU A 315 4.62 11.47 -15.86
C GLU A 315 5.47 11.20 -14.61
N TYR A 316 5.59 12.17 -13.71
CA TYR A 316 6.38 12.10 -12.48
C TYR A 316 5.97 10.96 -11.53
N TYR A 317 4.68 10.71 -11.39
CA TYR A 317 4.17 9.64 -10.53
C TYR A 317 4.14 8.27 -11.22
N ARG A 318 4.75 8.16 -12.42
CA ARG A 318 4.85 6.89 -13.16
C ARG A 318 6.25 6.33 -13.03
N PRO A 319 6.44 5.25 -12.28
CA PRO A 319 7.74 4.60 -12.18
C PRO A 319 8.11 3.92 -13.49
N ASP A 320 9.39 3.97 -13.86
CA ASP A 320 9.98 3.10 -14.87
C ASP A 320 10.82 2.02 -14.17
N PHE A 321 10.23 0.86 -13.96
CA PHE A 321 10.92 -0.27 -13.35
C PHE A 321 11.91 -0.98 -14.28
N GLY A 322 12.15 -0.48 -15.49
CA GLY A 322 13.28 -0.87 -16.32
C GLY A 322 14.62 -0.52 -15.67
N ASP A 323 14.64 0.51 -14.80
CA ASP A 323 15.74 0.81 -13.89
C ASP A 323 15.33 0.54 -12.44
N ALA A 324 15.53 -0.68 -11.98
CA ALA A 324 15.14 -1.11 -10.63
C ALA A 324 15.84 -0.33 -9.48
N LYS A 325 16.94 0.38 -9.77
CA LYS A 325 17.67 1.19 -8.79
C LYS A 325 17.09 2.60 -8.64
N MET A 326 16.53 3.15 -9.72
CA MET A 326 15.98 4.50 -9.75
C MET A 326 14.68 4.57 -10.57
N PRO A 327 13.62 3.89 -10.11
CA PRO A 327 12.35 3.86 -10.87
C PRO A 327 11.65 5.22 -10.96
N PHE A 328 12.06 6.22 -10.15
CA PHE A 328 11.48 7.57 -10.09
C PHE A 328 12.58 8.64 -10.29
N LYS A 329 13.24 8.64 -11.43
CA LYS A 329 14.39 9.53 -11.73
C LYS A 329 14.07 11.02 -11.57
N ASP A 330 12.85 11.42 -11.90
CA ASP A 330 12.50 12.84 -12.00
C ASP A 330 12.08 13.48 -10.66
N ILE A 331 11.81 12.68 -9.63
CA ILE A 331 11.43 13.22 -8.31
C ILE A 331 12.65 13.72 -7.52
N GLN A 332 13.85 13.19 -7.80
CA GLN A 332 15.06 13.59 -7.11
C GLN A 332 15.65 14.91 -7.61
N ASP A 333 15.41 15.28 -8.86
CA ASP A 333 15.97 16.50 -9.47
C ASP A 333 15.31 17.80 -8.97
N PHE A 334 14.10 17.73 -8.42
CA PHE A 334 13.36 18.91 -7.92
C PHE A 334 13.75 19.38 -6.52
N GLN A 335 14.30 18.50 -5.69
CA GLN A 335 14.71 18.87 -4.31
C GLN A 335 16.10 19.50 -4.23
N THR A 336 16.85 19.52 -5.33
CA THR A 336 18.21 20.13 -5.38
C THR A 336 18.24 21.56 -5.93
N THR A 337 17.08 22.16 -6.23
CA THR A 337 16.97 23.51 -6.85
C THR A 337 16.28 24.57 -5.98
N GLU A 338 16.25 24.40 -4.65
CA GLU A 338 15.94 25.50 -3.71
C GLU A 338 17.10 25.79 -2.76
#